data_cfa6807088fbfcf2b12166606337eb78
#
_entry.id   cfa6807088fbfcf2b12166606337eb78
#
_cell.length_a   1.000
_cell.length_b   1.000
_cell.length_c   1.000
_cell.angle_alpha   90.00
_cell.angle_beta   90.00
_cell.angle_gamma   90.00
#
_symmetry.space_group_name_H-M   'P 1'
#
loop_
_entity.id
_entity.type
_entity.pdbx_description
1 polymer ?
#
loop_
_entity_poly.entity_id
_entity_poly.type
_entity_poly.pdbx_seq_one_letter_code
_entity_poly.pdbx_strand_id
1 'polypeptide(L)'
;MKVSAIVPAAGLGVRLGEEKQFKLLAGYPLFIHSIRTFINSPKIDEIVVVVPKNKKKIISDWLTPISHKKNIVVTYGGLRRQDSVKNGVLSSDSNSNLICIHDAARPFITSKIIEECIISATNSDGAVVAIPSTSTVKYSKNNIIEKTINRDN
;
A
#
# COMPACT_ATOMS: atom_id res chain seq x y z
N MET A 1 -8.57 -0.52 -19.12
CA MET A 1 -8.56 -1.25 -17.82
C MET A 1 -8.45 -0.18 -16.73
N LYS A 2 -9.36 -0.17 -15.77
CA LYS A 2 -9.38 0.80 -14.65
C LYS A 2 -8.70 0.21 -13.43
N VAL A 3 -7.80 0.96 -12.81
CA VAL A 3 -6.99 0.52 -11.67
C VAL A 3 -7.18 1.47 -10.49
N SER A 4 -7.66 0.95 -9.35
CA SER A 4 -7.72 1.68 -8.08
C SER A 4 -6.58 1.28 -7.16
N ALA A 5 -5.83 2.25 -6.65
CA ALA A 5 -4.78 2.04 -5.66
C ALA A 5 -5.34 2.24 -4.24
N ILE A 6 -5.20 1.24 -3.38
CA ILE A 6 -5.58 1.30 -1.96
C ILE A 6 -4.31 1.52 -1.14
N VAL A 7 -4.28 2.60 -0.36
CA VAL A 7 -3.14 2.97 0.49
C VAL A 7 -3.57 2.92 1.97
N PRO A 8 -3.42 1.77 2.66
CA PRO A 8 -3.75 1.64 4.07
C PRO A 8 -2.78 2.46 4.94
N ALA A 9 -3.28 3.53 5.53
CA ALA A 9 -2.57 4.43 6.43
C ALA A 9 -3.16 4.46 7.86
N ALA A 10 -4.11 3.56 8.18
CA ALA A 10 -4.81 3.52 9.45
C ALA A 10 -4.10 2.71 10.56
N GLY A 11 -2.93 2.15 10.28
CA GLY A 11 -2.20 1.31 11.24
C GLY A 11 -1.70 2.09 12.46
N LEU A 12 -1.90 1.54 13.66
CA LEU A 12 -1.50 2.15 14.94
C LEU A 12 0.00 2.01 15.26
N GLY A 13 0.77 1.34 14.42
CA GLY A 13 2.22 1.19 14.59
C GLY A 13 2.64 0.37 15.83
N VAL A 14 1.79 -0.54 16.32
CA VAL A 14 1.96 -1.31 17.57
C VAL A 14 3.37 -1.94 17.72
N ARG A 15 3.96 -2.44 16.63
CA ARG A 15 5.30 -3.06 16.64
C ARG A 15 6.46 -2.10 16.92
N LEU A 16 6.27 -0.80 16.74
CA LEU A 16 7.30 0.24 16.93
C LEU A 16 6.86 1.34 17.89
N GLY A 17 5.68 1.19 18.51
CA GLY A 17 5.14 2.19 19.42
C GLY A 17 4.71 3.52 18.79
N GLU A 18 4.73 3.63 17.46
CA GLU A 18 4.41 4.89 16.77
C GLU A 18 3.82 4.68 15.37
N GLU A 19 3.03 5.66 14.93
CA GLU A 19 2.37 5.67 13.60
C GLU A 19 3.36 6.14 12.53
N LYS A 20 4.21 5.22 12.03
CA LYS A 20 5.29 5.49 11.07
C LYS A 20 4.84 6.27 9.84
N GLN A 21 3.66 5.98 9.32
CA GLN A 21 3.13 6.58 8.09
C GLN A 21 3.02 8.12 8.18
N PHE A 22 2.99 8.67 9.39
CA PHE A 22 2.94 10.12 9.64
C PHE A 22 4.30 10.74 9.98
N LYS A 23 5.37 9.95 10.11
CA LYS A 23 6.73 10.50 10.26
C LYS A 23 7.11 11.31 9.03
N LEU A 24 7.84 12.40 9.28
CA LEU A 24 8.31 13.27 8.22
C LEU A 24 9.58 12.71 7.57
N LEU A 25 9.58 12.70 6.25
CA LEU A 25 10.73 12.48 5.40
C LEU A 25 10.82 13.67 4.43
N ALA A 26 11.93 14.39 4.44
CA ALA A 26 12.11 15.59 3.61
C ALA A 26 10.92 16.59 3.71
N GLY A 27 10.41 16.82 4.93
CA GLY A 27 9.33 17.77 5.21
C GLY A 27 7.90 17.26 4.95
N TYR A 28 7.72 16.02 4.47
CA TYR A 28 6.41 15.45 4.20
C TYR A 28 6.21 14.12 4.94
N PRO A 29 4.97 13.82 5.39
CA PRO A 29 4.65 12.51 5.94
C PRO A 29 4.96 11.37 4.95
N LEU A 30 5.43 10.22 5.46
CA LEU A 30 5.82 9.07 4.63
C LEU A 30 4.73 8.65 3.64
N PHE A 31 3.46 8.66 4.07
CA PHE A 31 2.34 8.28 3.20
C PHE A 31 2.18 9.21 1.98
N ILE A 32 2.55 10.49 2.09
CA ILE A 32 2.47 11.45 0.99
C ILE A 32 3.46 11.10 -0.13
N HIS A 33 4.65 10.59 0.21
CA HIS A 33 5.62 10.16 -0.80
C HIS A 33 5.06 9.02 -1.65
N SER A 34 4.47 8.00 -1.03
CA SER A 34 3.79 6.92 -1.75
C SER A 34 2.67 7.45 -2.64
N ILE A 35 1.77 8.28 -2.08
CA ILE A 35 0.64 8.85 -2.84
C ILE A 35 1.11 9.66 -4.06
N ARG A 36 2.16 10.47 -3.92
CA ARG A 36 2.73 11.23 -5.05
C ARG A 36 3.18 10.33 -6.19
N THR A 37 3.79 9.18 -5.88
CA THR A 37 4.18 8.21 -6.91
C THR A 37 2.95 7.63 -7.62
N PHE A 38 1.90 7.26 -6.89
CA PHE A 38 0.65 6.77 -7.47
C PHE A 38 -0.08 7.84 -8.30
N ILE A 39 -0.09 9.10 -7.85
CA ILE A 39 -0.65 10.24 -8.61
C ILE A 39 0.04 10.40 -9.96
N ASN A 40 1.35 10.23 -10.00
CA ASN A 40 2.14 10.41 -11.23
C ASN A 40 2.18 9.16 -12.12
N SER A 41 1.72 8.01 -11.66
CA SER A 41 1.64 6.80 -12.49
C SER A 41 0.47 6.89 -13.48
N PRO A 42 0.71 6.76 -14.80
CA PRO A 42 -0.36 6.80 -15.81
C PRO A 42 -1.29 5.57 -15.75
N LYS A 43 -0.88 4.50 -15.06
CA LYS A 43 -1.64 3.25 -14.93
C LYS A 43 -2.65 3.25 -13.78
N ILE A 44 -2.62 4.26 -12.93
CA ILE A 44 -3.54 4.39 -11.79
C ILE A 44 -4.63 5.42 -12.13
N ASP A 45 -5.87 5.06 -11.96
CA ASP A 45 -7.02 5.93 -12.24
C ASP A 45 -7.57 6.60 -10.98
N GLU A 46 -7.50 5.90 -9.83
CA GLU A 46 -8.02 6.35 -8.55
C GLU A 46 -7.10 5.95 -7.41
N ILE A 47 -7.11 6.74 -6.34
CA ILE A 47 -6.37 6.42 -5.11
C ILE A 47 -7.34 6.48 -3.93
N VAL A 48 -7.43 5.39 -3.16
CA VAL A 48 -8.20 5.33 -1.91
C VAL A 48 -7.24 5.31 -0.74
N VAL A 49 -7.25 6.37 0.07
CA VAL A 49 -6.43 6.49 1.27
C VAL A 49 -7.24 6.09 2.48
N VAL A 50 -6.81 5.03 3.16
CA VAL A 50 -7.51 4.50 4.33
C VAL A 50 -6.86 5.05 5.60
N VAL A 51 -7.60 5.82 6.39
CA VAL A 51 -7.05 6.64 7.49
C VAL A 51 -7.67 6.33 8.85
N PRO A 52 -7.00 6.64 9.97
CA PRO A 52 -7.63 6.62 11.29
C PRO A 52 -8.76 7.64 11.37
N LYS A 53 -9.86 7.31 12.06
CA LYS A 53 -11.04 8.19 12.17
C LYS A 53 -10.71 9.58 12.72
N ASN A 54 -9.83 9.65 13.71
CA ASN A 54 -9.42 10.88 14.40
C ASN A 54 -8.43 11.75 13.60
N LYS A 55 -7.89 11.26 12.47
CA LYS A 55 -6.88 11.98 11.67
C LYS A 55 -7.35 12.40 10.28
N LYS A 56 -8.60 12.15 9.94
CA LYS A 56 -9.13 12.45 8.59
C LYS A 56 -8.87 13.90 8.17
N LYS A 57 -9.13 14.87 9.06
CA LYS A 57 -8.96 16.28 8.75
C LYS A 57 -7.49 16.61 8.40
N ILE A 58 -6.55 16.25 9.27
CA ILE A 58 -5.11 16.49 9.06
C ILE A 58 -4.62 15.84 7.75
N ILE A 59 -5.08 14.62 7.48
CA ILE A 59 -4.69 13.90 6.26
C ILE A 59 -5.30 14.57 5.02
N SER A 60 -6.56 15.00 5.09
CA SER A 60 -7.19 15.75 3.98
C SER A 60 -6.43 17.05 3.67
N ASP A 61 -5.97 17.77 4.69
CA ASP A 61 -5.19 19.00 4.51
C ASP A 61 -3.86 18.72 3.76
N TRP A 62 -3.22 17.57 4.01
CA TRP A 62 -2.03 17.13 3.26
C TRP A 62 -2.34 16.67 1.84
N LEU A 63 -3.53 16.14 1.59
CA LEU A 63 -3.93 15.62 0.28
C LEU A 63 -4.45 16.72 -0.65
N THR A 64 -5.12 17.73 -0.11
CA THR A 64 -5.75 18.81 -0.90
C THR A 64 -4.82 19.43 -1.94
N PRO A 65 -3.56 19.79 -1.62
CA PRO A 65 -2.66 20.41 -2.61
C PRO A 65 -2.28 19.50 -3.78
N ILE A 66 -2.43 18.19 -3.64
CA ILE A 66 -2.00 17.21 -4.64
C ILE A 66 -3.16 16.46 -5.32
N SER A 67 -4.39 16.63 -4.84
CA SER A 67 -5.57 15.90 -5.33
C SER A 67 -6.09 16.35 -6.70
N HIS A 68 -5.62 17.50 -7.21
CA HIS A 68 -6.08 18.04 -8.49
C HIS A 68 -5.72 17.19 -9.72
N LYS A 69 -4.77 16.25 -9.58
CA LYS A 69 -4.29 15.42 -10.69
C LYS A 69 -5.02 14.08 -10.83
N LYS A 70 -5.61 13.59 -9.76
CA LYS A 70 -6.33 12.30 -9.75
C LYS A 70 -7.44 12.30 -8.70
N ASN A 71 -8.44 11.44 -8.89
CA ASN A 71 -9.46 11.19 -7.87
C ASN A 71 -8.83 10.54 -6.64
N ILE A 72 -8.92 11.21 -5.49
CA ILE A 72 -8.46 10.70 -4.19
C ILE A 72 -9.65 10.58 -3.25
N VAL A 73 -9.98 9.35 -2.89
CA VAL A 73 -11.03 9.03 -1.92
C VAL A 73 -10.39 8.79 -0.55
N VAL A 74 -10.97 9.35 0.51
CA VAL A 74 -10.51 9.12 1.89
C VAL A 74 -11.58 8.36 2.66
N THR A 75 -11.23 7.16 3.14
CA THR A 75 -12.10 6.29 3.92
C THR A 75 -11.46 5.89 5.25
N TYR A 76 -12.23 5.26 6.14
CA TYR A 76 -11.74 4.88 7.48
C TYR A 76 -11.23 3.46 7.54
N GLY A 77 -10.15 3.24 8.31
CA GLY A 77 -9.65 1.92 8.62
C GLY A 77 -10.50 1.14 9.62
N GLY A 78 -10.24 -0.16 9.68
CA GLY A 78 -10.78 -1.09 10.68
C GLY A 78 -9.75 -1.43 11.75
N LEU A 79 -10.08 -2.42 12.59
CA LEU A 79 -9.22 -2.85 13.70
C LEU A 79 -7.92 -3.51 13.21
N ARG A 80 -7.99 -4.28 12.14
CA ARG A 80 -6.85 -5.00 11.55
C ARG A 80 -6.52 -4.42 10.19
N ARG A 81 -5.30 -4.70 9.69
CA ARG A 81 -4.88 -4.30 8.35
C ARG A 81 -5.85 -4.80 7.28
N GLN A 82 -6.28 -6.05 7.36
CA GLN A 82 -7.23 -6.64 6.41
C GLN A 82 -8.57 -5.91 6.40
N ASP A 83 -9.08 -5.46 7.56
CA ASP A 83 -10.34 -4.71 7.66
C ASP A 83 -10.18 -3.32 7.00
N SER A 84 -9.01 -2.70 7.16
CA SER A 84 -8.67 -1.43 6.49
C SER A 84 -8.59 -1.60 4.97
N VAL A 85 -7.94 -2.66 4.49
CA VAL A 85 -7.89 -2.97 3.05
C VAL A 85 -9.30 -3.22 2.51
N LYS A 86 -10.11 -4.02 3.20
CA LYS A 86 -11.52 -4.27 2.83
C LYS A 86 -12.30 -2.96 2.68
N ASN A 87 -12.20 -2.06 3.67
CA ASN A 87 -12.87 -0.76 3.61
C ASN A 87 -12.38 0.08 2.43
N GLY A 88 -11.08 0.03 2.13
CA GLY A 88 -10.52 0.68 0.95
C GLY A 88 -11.10 0.14 -0.35
N VAL A 89 -11.16 -1.17 -0.50
CA VAL A 89 -11.76 -1.82 -1.69
C VAL A 89 -13.24 -1.47 -1.83
N LEU A 90 -14.01 -1.49 -0.73
CA LEU A 90 -15.44 -1.13 -0.75
C LEU A 90 -15.67 0.36 -1.07
N SER A 91 -14.67 1.22 -0.87
CA SER A 91 -14.73 2.66 -1.17
C SER A 91 -14.15 3.01 -2.53
N SER A 92 -13.55 2.05 -3.25
CA SER A 92 -13.06 2.27 -4.60
C SER A 92 -14.19 2.20 -5.62
N ASP A 93 -13.91 2.69 -6.83
CA ASP A 93 -14.85 2.63 -7.94
C ASP A 93 -15.21 1.16 -8.27
N SER A 94 -16.51 0.86 -8.29
CA SER A 94 -17.04 -0.47 -8.58
C SER A 94 -16.69 -0.98 -9.98
N ASN A 95 -16.30 -0.09 -10.92
CA ASN A 95 -15.84 -0.42 -12.24
C ASN A 95 -14.33 -0.68 -12.32
N SER A 96 -13.63 -0.69 -11.19
CA SER A 96 -12.20 -1.03 -11.17
C SER A 96 -11.99 -2.49 -11.54
N ASN A 97 -11.16 -2.74 -12.56
CA ASN A 97 -10.82 -4.07 -13.02
C ASN A 97 -9.67 -4.68 -12.20
N LEU A 98 -8.82 -3.82 -11.61
CA LEU A 98 -7.66 -4.22 -10.82
C LEU A 98 -7.54 -3.35 -9.57
N ILE A 99 -7.21 -4.00 -8.46
CA ILE A 99 -6.92 -3.32 -7.18
C ILE A 99 -5.43 -3.46 -6.87
N CYS A 100 -4.74 -2.33 -6.74
CA CYS A 100 -3.36 -2.27 -6.29
C CYS A 100 -3.33 -1.90 -4.80
N ILE A 101 -2.72 -2.71 -3.94
CA ILE A 101 -2.64 -2.47 -2.49
C ILE A 101 -1.20 -2.14 -2.12
N HIS A 102 -0.97 -0.96 -1.51
CA HIS A 102 0.36 -0.50 -1.14
C HIS A 102 0.42 0.04 0.29
N ASP A 103 1.36 -0.43 1.09
CA ASP A 103 1.54 0.03 2.47
C ASP A 103 2.03 1.49 2.53
N ALA A 104 1.29 2.37 3.20
CA ALA A 104 1.56 3.81 3.31
C ALA A 104 2.95 4.17 3.88
N ALA A 105 3.55 3.28 4.68
CA ALA A 105 4.87 3.47 5.26
C ALA A 105 6.05 2.98 4.38
N ARG A 106 5.81 2.73 3.08
CA ARG A 106 6.83 2.33 2.10
C ARG A 106 7.04 3.43 1.05
N PRO A 107 7.76 4.53 1.36
CA PRO A 107 7.80 5.73 0.53
C PRO A 107 8.59 5.59 -0.77
N PHE A 108 9.39 4.52 -0.93
CA PHE A 108 10.33 4.38 -2.06
C PHE A 108 9.79 3.54 -3.23
N ILE A 109 8.48 3.34 -3.30
CA ILE A 109 7.85 2.74 -4.49
C ILE A 109 8.10 3.62 -5.71
N THR A 110 8.39 3.02 -6.85
CA THR A 110 8.60 3.74 -8.12
C THR A 110 7.47 3.48 -9.10
N SER A 111 7.24 4.41 -10.03
CA SER A 111 6.24 4.22 -11.10
C SER A 111 6.53 2.97 -11.92
N LYS A 112 7.79 2.68 -12.19
CA LYS A 112 8.22 1.46 -12.91
C LYS A 112 7.72 0.18 -12.20
N ILE A 113 7.96 0.06 -10.89
CA ILE A 113 7.50 -1.10 -10.10
C ILE A 113 5.97 -1.22 -10.10
N ILE A 114 5.26 -0.10 -10.00
CA ILE A 114 3.78 -0.08 -10.07
C ILE A 114 3.32 -0.62 -11.43
N GLU A 115 3.89 -0.13 -12.52
CA GLU A 115 3.52 -0.51 -13.89
C GLU A 115 3.84 -1.98 -14.17
N GLU A 116 5.01 -2.46 -13.79
CA GLU A 116 5.40 -3.87 -13.95
C GLU A 116 4.48 -4.81 -13.16
N CYS A 117 4.12 -4.44 -11.93
CA CYS A 117 3.21 -5.20 -11.10
C CYS A 117 1.79 -5.27 -11.71
N ILE A 118 1.28 -4.15 -12.25
CA ILE A 118 -0.01 -4.08 -12.93
C ILE A 118 -0.01 -4.96 -14.19
N ILE A 119 1.03 -4.88 -15.01
CA ILE A 119 1.17 -5.69 -16.22
C ILE A 119 1.20 -7.18 -15.87
N SER A 120 1.97 -7.57 -14.85
CA SER A 120 2.04 -8.97 -14.42
C SER A 120 0.70 -9.47 -13.88
N ALA A 121 -0.05 -8.64 -13.15
CA ALA A 121 -1.36 -9.00 -12.62
C ALA A 121 -2.45 -9.13 -13.71
N THR A 122 -2.26 -8.51 -14.88
CA THR A 122 -3.25 -8.58 -15.98
C THR A 122 -3.37 -9.98 -16.57
N ASN A 123 -2.32 -10.79 -16.47
CA ASN A 123 -2.22 -12.14 -17.06
C ASN A 123 -2.23 -13.26 -16.00
N SER A 124 -2.61 -12.94 -14.77
CA SER A 124 -2.61 -13.87 -13.63
C SER A 124 -3.66 -13.46 -12.59
N ASP A 125 -3.88 -14.30 -11.58
CA ASP A 125 -4.80 -13.98 -10.46
C ASP A 125 -4.34 -12.85 -9.59
N GLY A 126 -3.05 -12.47 -9.68
CA GLY A 126 -2.44 -11.34 -8.98
C GLY A 126 -0.93 -11.32 -9.12
N ALA A 127 -0.32 -10.22 -8.71
CA ALA A 127 1.13 -10.05 -8.71
C ALA A 127 1.61 -9.43 -7.39
N VAL A 128 2.79 -9.82 -6.96
CA VAL A 128 3.43 -9.32 -5.74
C VAL A 128 4.86 -8.88 -6.05
N VAL A 129 5.24 -7.72 -5.53
CA VAL A 129 6.63 -7.24 -5.62
C VAL A 129 7.47 -8.01 -4.61
N ALA A 130 8.51 -8.69 -5.08
CA ALA A 130 9.43 -9.47 -4.26
C ALA A 130 10.87 -9.27 -4.71
N ILE A 131 11.79 -9.65 -3.85
CA ILE A 131 13.22 -9.77 -4.16
C ILE A 131 13.69 -11.18 -3.80
N PRO A 132 14.68 -11.74 -4.49
CA PRO A 132 15.30 -13.01 -4.09
C PRO A 132 15.85 -12.92 -2.66
N SER A 133 15.61 -13.96 -1.86
CA SER A 133 16.13 -14.01 -0.49
C SER A 133 17.63 -14.23 -0.50
N THR A 134 18.42 -13.33 0.13
CA THR A 134 19.86 -13.52 0.36
C THR A 134 20.15 -14.32 1.63
N SER A 135 19.18 -14.39 2.55
CA SER A 135 19.31 -15.12 3.82
C SER A 135 18.89 -16.58 3.69
N THR A 136 19.52 -17.48 4.46
CA THR A 136 19.08 -18.87 4.56
C THR A 136 17.72 -18.94 5.26
N VAL A 137 16.72 -19.47 4.55
CA VAL A 137 15.35 -19.64 5.09
C VAL A 137 15.21 -21.04 5.66
N LYS A 138 14.80 -21.13 6.93
CA LYS A 138 14.54 -22.37 7.64
C LYS A 138 13.04 -22.51 7.93
N TYR A 139 12.50 -23.67 7.66
CA TYR A 139 11.17 -24.04 8.16
C TYR A 139 11.31 -24.68 9.54
N SER A 140 10.58 -24.18 10.53
CA SER A 140 10.60 -24.73 11.87
C SER A 140 9.19 -25.03 12.38
N LYS A 141 9.06 -26.08 13.19
CA LYS A 141 7.85 -26.44 13.92
C LYS A 141 8.22 -26.71 15.39
N ASN A 142 7.44 -26.17 16.31
CA ASN A 142 7.71 -26.27 17.75
C ASN A 142 9.15 -25.86 18.13
N ASN A 143 9.67 -24.80 17.54
CA ASN A 143 11.04 -24.31 17.70
C ASN A 143 12.16 -25.26 17.23
N ILE A 144 11.82 -26.33 16.51
CA ILE A 144 12.78 -27.27 15.92
C ILE A 144 12.84 -27.01 14.42
N ILE A 145 14.06 -26.89 13.87
CA ILE A 145 14.28 -26.73 12.44
C ILE A 145 14.04 -28.07 11.76
N GLU A 146 13.03 -28.17 10.91
CA GLU A 146 12.70 -29.36 10.14
C GLU A 146 13.42 -29.42 8.79
N LYS A 147 13.52 -28.26 8.10
CA LYS A 147 14.19 -28.20 6.78
C LYS A 147 14.72 -26.81 6.45
N THR A 148 15.68 -26.77 5.54
CA THR A 148 16.09 -25.56 4.82
C THR A 148 15.25 -25.44 3.56
N ILE A 149 14.71 -24.24 3.30
CA ILE A 149 13.97 -23.96 2.08
C ILE A 149 14.97 -23.68 0.95
N ASN A 150 14.80 -24.35 -0.18
CA ASN A 150 15.57 -24.03 -1.38
C ASN A 150 15.14 -22.64 -1.88
N ARG A 151 16.11 -21.79 -2.26
CA ARG A 151 15.90 -20.42 -2.71
C ARG A 151 16.04 -20.23 -4.21
N ASP A 152 16.46 -21.29 -4.92
CA ASP A 152 16.80 -21.25 -6.36
C ASP A 152 15.57 -21.49 -7.27
N ASN A 153 14.36 -21.54 -6.68
CA ASN A 153 13.10 -21.73 -7.39
C ASN A 153 12.22 -20.49 -7.30
#